data_2e591e489e7fd270f94dbee0b0782421
#
_entry.id   2e591e489e7fd270f94dbee0b0782421
#
_cell.length_a   1.000
_cell.length_b   1.000
_cell.length_c   1.000
_cell.angle_alpha   90.00
_cell.angle_beta   90.00
_cell.angle_gamma   90.00
#
_symmetry.space_group_name_H-M   'P 1'
#
loop_
_entity.id
_entity.type
_entity.pdbx_description
1 polymer ?
#
loop_
_entity_poly.entity_id
_entity_poly.type
_entity_poly.pdbx_seq_one_letter_code
_entity_poly.pdbx_strand_id
1 'polypeptide(L)'
;MITLSLAVSGVMAMVSVAAAAPASVKSRAVEYKIDDQIFEGLFVYPQTKGKVPGVLMVHNWLGVTDETTRQAERMAKLGLAVFAVDVYGKGIRAKGPQDAGPLAGTYKNDRKLFRARVMRGLEVLREQKEVDPTKIVAAGYCFGGTGVLELARAGAEVAAGGSFHGGLDSPNPDDGKNIKTRVVVLQGADDPFVKPSDIAAFQDEMRKHHVDWEMAVYGGAVHSFTDTTAGNDPKAGMAYNRSADERSFEVFTDLIRDLFHKKI
;
A
#
# COMPACT_ATOMS: atom_id res chain seq x y z
N MET A 1 5.47 -48.97 53.92
CA MET A 1 5.95 -48.10 52.83
C MET A 1 4.79 -47.27 52.37
N ILE A 2 4.74 -45.99 52.72
CA ILE A 2 3.65 -45.08 52.37
C ILE A 2 4.23 -44.15 51.31
N THR A 3 3.75 -44.26 50.07
CA THR A 3 4.15 -43.40 48.98
C THR A 3 3.26 -42.15 48.94
N LEU A 4 3.86 -41.01 49.23
CA LEU A 4 3.21 -39.69 49.19
C LEU A 4 3.32 -39.14 47.76
N SER A 5 2.20 -39.07 47.01
CA SER A 5 2.11 -38.40 45.71
C SER A 5 1.87 -36.90 45.89
N LEU A 6 2.83 -36.09 45.56
CA LEU A 6 2.65 -34.63 45.45
C LEU A 6 2.03 -34.30 44.08
N ALA A 7 0.78 -33.83 44.08
CA ALA A 7 0.18 -33.21 42.90
C ALA A 7 0.56 -31.74 42.81
N VAL A 8 1.36 -31.38 41.81
CA VAL A 8 1.69 -29.97 41.49
C VAL A 8 0.59 -29.44 40.56
N SER A 9 -0.30 -28.64 41.11
CA SER A 9 -1.31 -27.90 40.30
C SER A 9 -0.69 -26.63 39.77
N GLY A 10 -0.25 -26.68 38.50
CA GLY A 10 0.20 -25.50 37.78
C GLY A 10 -0.99 -24.63 37.36
N VAL A 11 -1.18 -23.48 37.97
CA VAL A 11 -2.14 -22.47 37.52
C VAL A 11 -1.50 -21.72 36.31
N MET A 12 -1.98 -22.05 35.14
CA MET A 12 -1.60 -21.34 33.90
C MET A 12 -2.40 -20.04 33.85
N ALA A 13 -1.77 -18.90 34.19
CA ALA A 13 -2.37 -17.60 34.06
C ALA A 13 -2.49 -17.27 32.56
N MET A 14 -3.70 -17.31 32.01
CA MET A 14 -4.01 -16.78 30.70
C MET A 14 -3.88 -15.26 30.75
N VAL A 15 -2.80 -14.73 30.20
CA VAL A 15 -2.67 -13.29 29.93
C VAL A 15 -3.58 -12.97 28.75
N SER A 16 -4.77 -12.47 29.04
CA SER A 16 -5.66 -11.91 28.02
C SER A 16 -5.06 -10.61 27.52
N VAL A 17 -4.45 -10.65 26.34
CA VAL A 17 -4.06 -9.42 25.63
C VAL A 17 -5.33 -8.80 25.09
N ALA A 18 -5.86 -7.81 25.80
CA ALA A 18 -6.97 -7.02 25.32
C ALA A 18 -6.52 -6.29 24.03
N ALA A 19 -7.14 -6.61 22.91
CA ALA A 19 -6.95 -5.85 21.68
C ALA A 19 -7.41 -4.41 21.94
N ALA A 20 -6.53 -3.44 21.66
CA ALA A 20 -6.89 -2.03 21.79
C ALA A 20 -8.08 -1.73 20.85
N ALA A 21 -9.07 -0.99 21.36
CA ALA A 21 -10.18 -0.53 20.51
C ALA A 21 -9.64 0.25 19.31
N PRO A 22 -10.21 0.07 18.11
CA PRO A 22 -9.75 0.78 16.92
C PRO A 22 -9.82 2.29 17.15
N ALA A 23 -8.78 3.01 16.76
CA ALA A 23 -8.72 4.46 16.91
C ALA A 23 -9.86 5.12 16.11
N SER A 24 -10.52 6.14 16.69
CA SER A 24 -11.41 6.98 15.92
C SER A 24 -10.59 7.79 14.91
N VAL A 25 -11.09 7.88 13.67
CA VAL A 25 -10.40 8.52 12.56
C VAL A 25 -11.11 9.78 12.11
N LYS A 26 -10.35 10.72 11.54
CA LYS A 26 -10.84 11.91 10.83
C LYS A 26 -10.33 11.89 9.41
N SER A 27 -11.07 12.53 8.51
CA SER A 27 -10.63 12.74 7.14
C SER A 27 -10.82 14.20 6.72
N ARG A 28 -10.00 14.64 5.76
CA ARG A 28 -10.14 15.92 5.06
C ARG A 28 -9.58 15.85 3.66
N ALA A 29 -10.15 16.60 2.75
CA ALA A 29 -9.51 16.88 1.46
C ALA A 29 -8.30 17.79 1.70
N VAL A 30 -7.24 17.57 0.92
CA VAL A 30 -6.03 18.39 0.91
C VAL A 30 -5.75 18.81 -0.52
N GLU A 31 -5.92 20.10 -0.79
CA GLU A 31 -5.56 20.68 -2.09
C GLU A 31 -4.08 21.01 -2.13
N TYR A 32 -3.46 20.77 -3.28
CA TYR A 32 -2.08 21.11 -3.57
C TYR A 32 -1.90 21.39 -5.05
N LYS A 33 -0.76 21.97 -5.43
CA LYS A 33 -0.45 22.32 -6.82
C LYS A 33 0.79 21.58 -7.31
N ILE A 34 0.77 21.31 -8.60
CA ILE A 34 1.93 20.99 -9.40
C ILE A 34 1.86 21.90 -10.62
N ASP A 35 2.78 22.83 -10.73
CA ASP A 35 2.72 23.94 -11.67
C ASP A 35 1.38 24.70 -11.53
N ASP A 36 0.63 24.90 -12.60
CA ASP A 36 -0.68 25.57 -12.60
C ASP A 36 -1.87 24.61 -12.35
N GLN A 37 -1.61 23.30 -12.27
CA GLN A 37 -2.67 22.31 -12.05
C GLN A 37 -2.97 22.09 -10.57
N ILE A 38 -4.27 22.09 -10.23
CA ILE A 38 -4.76 21.80 -8.87
C ILE A 38 -5.05 20.32 -8.72
N PHE A 39 -4.65 19.74 -7.60
CA PHE A 39 -4.90 18.37 -7.17
C PHE A 39 -5.63 18.37 -5.84
N GLU A 40 -6.39 17.31 -5.58
CA GLU A 40 -7.11 17.14 -4.32
C GLU A 40 -6.98 15.69 -3.84
N GLY A 41 -6.07 15.47 -2.91
CA GLY A 41 -5.90 14.19 -2.22
C GLY A 41 -6.79 14.07 -0.98
N LEU A 42 -6.91 12.86 -0.46
CA LEU A 42 -7.64 12.55 0.77
C LEU A 42 -6.65 12.25 1.90
N PHE A 43 -6.74 13.00 3.01
CA PHE A 43 -5.96 12.74 4.21
C PHE A 43 -6.85 12.14 5.30
N VAL A 44 -6.49 10.94 5.77
CA VAL A 44 -7.20 10.20 6.83
C VAL A 44 -6.22 9.93 7.96
N TYR A 45 -6.60 10.28 9.20
CA TYR A 45 -5.68 10.20 10.33
C TYR A 45 -6.40 9.87 11.65
N PRO A 46 -5.71 9.18 12.59
CA PRO A 46 -6.28 8.85 13.88
C PRO A 46 -6.37 10.10 14.78
N GLN A 47 -7.41 10.14 15.62
CA GLN A 47 -7.54 11.18 16.63
C GLN A 47 -6.63 10.87 17.84
N THR A 48 -5.35 11.11 17.68
CA THR A 48 -4.32 10.86 18.71
C THR A 48 -3.61 12.15 19.09
N LYS A 49 -2.96 12.16 20.27
CA LYS A 49 -2.03 13.21 20.63
C LYS A 49 -0.65 12.93 20.02
N GLY A 50 -0.08 13.94 19.34
CA GLY A 50 1.25 13.84 18.74
C GLY A 50 1.25 13.31 17.31
N LYS A 51 2.45 13.20 16.74
CA LYS A 51 2.68 12.73 15.39
C LYS A 51 2.68 11.21 15.31
N VAL A 52 2.17 10.67 14.21
CA VAL A 52 2.13 9.24 13.93
C VAL A 52 2.85 8.91 12.63
N PRO A 53 3.24 7.64 12.38
CA PRO A 53 3.80 7.24 11.10
C PRO A 53 2.85 7.56 9.96
N GLY A 54 3.42 7.99 8.81
CA GLY A 54 2.69 8.34 7.61
C GLY A 54 2.66 7.21 6.59
N VAL A 55 1.56 7.11 5.85
CA VAL A 55 1.41 6.25 4.68
C VAL A 55 1.08 7.11 3.48
N LEU A 56 1.94 7.14 2.48
CA LEU A 56 1.58 7.62 1.16
C LEU A 56 0.80 6.53 0.45
N MET A 57 -0.48 6.75 0.18
CA MET A 57 -1.32 5.81 -0.55
C MET A 57 -1.49 6.26 -2.00
N VAL A 58 -1.21 5.37 -2.95
CA VAL A 58 -1.48 5.61 -4.37
C VAL A 58 -2.72 4.82 -4.76
N HIS A 59 -3.74 5.54 -5.26
CA HIS A 59 -5.04 4.99 -5.62
C HIS A 59 -4.99 3.99 -6.78
N ASN A 60 -6.05 3.22 -6.99
CA ASN A 60 -6.23 2.36 -8.15
C ASN A 60 -6.52 3.20 -9.43
N TRP A 61 -6.78 2.56 -10.55
CA TRP A 61 -6.99 3.23 -11.84
C TRP A 61 -8.23 4.14 -11.92
N LEU A 62 -9.14 4.08 -10.93
CA LEU A 62 -10.35 4.93 -10.89
C LEU A 62 -10.10 6.32 -10.30
N GLY A 63 -8.96 6.54 -9.61
CA GLY A 63 -8.67 7.78 -8.87
C GLY A 63 -8.99 7.65 -7.38
N VAL A 64 -9.05 8.78 -6.68
CA VAL A 64 -9.42 8.82 -5.25
C VAL A 64 -10.95 8.63 -5.14
N THR A 65 -11.37 7.42 -4.77
CA THR A 65 -12.77 6.97 -4.70
C THR A 65 -13.12 6.49 -3.29
N ASP A 66 -14.37 6.03 -3.09
CA ASP A 66 -14.82 5.44 -1.82
C ASP A 66 -13.98 4.21 -1.44
N GLU A 67 -13.53 3.39 -2.43
CA GLU A 67 -12.62 2.28 -2.17
C GLU A 67 -11.26 2.77 -1.63
N THR A 68 -10.73 3.86 -2.20
CA THR A 68 -9.51 4.51 -1.67
C THR A 68 -9.73 4.98 -0.24
N THR A 69 -10.89 5.56 0.05
CA THR A 69 -11.27 6.00 1.40
C THR A 69 -11.32 4.82 2.37
N ARG A 70 -11.96 3.71 1.98
CA ARG A 70 -12.03 2.48 2.77
C ARG A 70 -10.64 1.93 3.12
N GLN A 71 -9.73 1.86 2.16
CA GLN A 71 -8.36 1.39 2.38
C GLN A 71 -7.58 2.35 3.30
N ALA A 72 -7.74 3.65 3.12
CA ALA A 72 -7.09 4.66 3.96
C ALA A 72 -7.60 4.59 5.41
N GLU A 73 -8.89 4.47 5.62
CA GLU A 73 -9.49 4.31 6.96
C GLU A 73 -9.03 3.03 7.66
N ARG A 74 -8.91 1.92 6.90
CA ARG A 74 -8.42 0.64 7.43
C ARG A 74 -7.03 0.80 8.04
N MET A 75 -6.12 1.51 7.37
CA MET A 75 -4.78 1.81 7.89
C MET A 75 -4.82 2.84 9.02
N ALA A 76 -5.65 3.86 8.90
CA ALA A 76 -5.74 4.91 9.93
C ALA A 76 -6.29 4.38 11.28
N LYS A 77 -7.17 3.38 11.27
CA LYS A 77 -7.66 2.67 12.47
C LYS A 77 -6.54 1.93 13.22
N LEU A 78 -5.43 1.63 12.55
CA LEU A 78 -4.21 1.08 13.17
C LEU A 78 -3.27 2.17 13.73
N GLY A 79 -3.69 3.43 13.70
CA GLY A 79 -2.92 4.55 14.23
C GLY A 79 -1.90 5.13 13.23
N LEU A 80 -2.12 4.99 11.94
CA LEU A 80 -1.31 5.56 10.86
C LEU A 80 -2.00 6.79 10.26
N ALA A 81 -1.25 7.79 9.81
CA ALA A 81 -1.78 8.91 9.06
C ALA A 81 -1.60 8.64 7.56
N VAL A 82 -2.70 8.59 6.81
CA VAL A 82 -2.70 8.16 5.40
C VAL A 82 -3.04 9.33 4.51
N PHE A 83 -2.19 9.61 3.52
CA PHE A 83 -2.49 10.54 2.45
C PHE A 83 -2.65 9.80 1.14
N ALA A 84 -3.89 9.70 0.66
CA ALA A 84 -4.18 9.20 -0.68
C ALA A 84 -3.93 10.32 -1.68
N VAL A 85 -2.82 10.19 -2.42
CA VAL A 85 -2.41 11.19 -3.41
C VAL A 85 -3.36 11.18 -4.60
N ASP A 86 -3.73 12.34 -5.10
CA ASP A 86 -4.42 12.50 -6.37
C ASP A 86 -3.37 12.54 -7.50
N VAL A 87 -3.33 11.52 -8.35
CA VAL A 87 -2.41 11.46 -9.49
C VAL A 87 -2.96 12.20 -10.71
N TYR A 88 -4.29 12.26 -10.82
CA TYR A 88 -4.97 12.70 -12.03
C TYR A 88 -5.26 14.20 -12.08
N GLY A 89 -5.61 14.78 -10.95
CA GLY A 89 -6.01 16.18 -10.82
C GLY A 89 -7.38 16.34 -10.16
N LYS A 90 -7.60 17.49 -9.55
CA LYS A 90 -8.82 17.79 -8.80
C LYS A 90 -10.07 17.56 -9.66
N GLY A 91 -10.98 16.72 -9.15
CA GLY A 91 -12.23 16.38 -9.82
C GLY A 91 -12.12 15.37 -10.95
N ILE A 92 -10.91 14.91 -11.31
CA ILE A 92 -10.72 13.90 -12.35
C ILE A 92 -10.80 12.50 -11.72
N ARG A 93 -11.87 11.77 -12.06
CA ARG A 93 -12.13 10.40 -11.62
C ARG A 93 -12.71 9.61 -12.78
N ALA A 94 -12.24 8.38 -12.97
CA ALA A 94 -12.83 7.51 -13.98
C ALA A 94 -14.20 7.00 -13.49
N LYS A 95 -15.19 7.01 -14.39
CA LYS A 95 -16.53 6.53 -14.11
C LYS A 95 -16.67 5.01 -14.31
N GLY A 96 -15.68 4.39 -14.94
CA GLY A 96 -15.63 2.96 -15.22
C GLY A 96 -14.42 2.57 -16.05
N PRO A 97 -14.31 1.28 -16.45
CA PRO A 97 -13.14 0.75 -17.15
C PRO A 97 -12.79 1.50 -18.45
N GLN A 98 -13.79 1.99 -19.17
CA GLN A 98 -13.59 2.69 -20.44
C GLN A 98 -12.84 4.02 -20.28
N ASP A 99 -13.08 4.74 -19.17
CA ASP A 99 -12.37 5.97 -18.85
C ASP A 99 -11.05 5.67 -18.14
N ALA A 100 -11.04 4.66 -17.27
CA ALA A 100 -9.90 4.33 -16.40
C ALA A 100 -8.68 3.86 -17.18
N GLY A 101 -8.86 3.05 -18.22
CA GLY A 101 -7.77 2.52 -19.04
C GLY A 101 -6.95 3.63 -19.68
N PRO A 102 -7.53 4.52 -20.50
CA PRO A 102 -6.81 5.66 -21.08
C PRO A 102 -6.18 6.58 -20.04
N LEU A 103 -6.91 6.89 -18.95
CA LEU A 103 -6.43 7.78 -17.90
C LEU A 103 -5.20 7.22 -17.19
N ALA A 104 -5.24 5.97 -16.73
CA ALA A 104 -4.08 5.29 -16.14
C ALA A 104 -2.95 5.10 -17.15
N GLY A 105 -3.30 4.85 -18.43
CA GLY A 105 -2.36 4.69 -19.54
C GLY A 105 -1.46 5.91 -19.73
N THR A 106 -1.99 7.13 -19.56
CA THR A 106 -1.20 8.37 -19.62
C THR A 106 0.01 8.30 -18.71
N TYR A 107 -0.16 7.86 -17.47
CA TYR A 107 0.92 7.80 -16.48
C TYR A 107 1.76 6.52 -16.62
N LYS A 108 1.16 5.40 -16.99
CA LYS A 108 1.92 4.16 -17.24
C LYS A 108 2.84 4.28 -18.45
N ASN A 109 2.49 5.08 -19.44
CA ASN A 109 3.30 5.34 -20.63
C ASN A 109 4.30 6.50 -20.42
N ASP A 110 4.06 7.37 -19.44
CA ASP A 110 5.00 8.42 -19.03
C ASP A 110 5.38 8.23 -17.55
N ARG A 111 6.37 7.37 -17.30
CA ARG A 111 6.86 7.08 -15.95
C ARG A 111 7.46 8.30 -15.26
N LYS A 112 8.03 9.23 -15.99
CA LYS A 112 8.57 10.48 -15.43
C LYS A 112 7.45 11.33 -14.84
N LEU A 113 6.36 11.49 -15.59
CA LEU A 113 5.17 12.18 -15.12
C LEU A 113 4.57 11.47 -13.90
N PHE A 114 4.45 10.13 -13.96
CA PHE A 114 3.92 9.36 -12.84
C PHE A 114 4.74 9.55 -11.56
N ARG A 115 6.06 9.42 -11.66
CA ARG A 115 7.01 9.66 -10.56
C ARG A 115 6.83 11.06 -9.98
N ALA A 116 6.76 12.09 -10.82
CA ALA A 116 6.57 13.47 -10.37
C ALA A 116 5.28 13.64 -9.55
N ARG A 117 4.16 13.04 -10.00
CA ARG A 117 2.88 13.10 -9.29
C ARG A 117 2.94 12.43 -7.92
N VAL A 118 3.52 11.23 -7.85
CA VAL A 118 3.61 10.47 -6.59
C VAL A 118 4.62 11.11 -5.64
N MET A 119 5.74 11.61 -6.14
CA MET A 119 6.74 12.34 -5.34
C MET A 119 6.15 13.60 -4.72
N ARG A 120 5.36 14.39 -5.47
CA ARG A 120 4.68 15.55 -4.90
C ARG A 120 3.71 15.15 -3.78
N GLY A 121 3.00 14.04 -3.96
CA GLY A 121 2.16 13.46 -2.90
C GLY A 121 2.93 13.12 -1.63
N LEU A 122 4.16 12.61 -1.76
CA LEU A 122 5.04 12.33 -0.62
C LEU A 122 5.43 13.61 0.14
N GLU A 123 5.72 14.70 -0.60
CA GLU A 123 6.00 16.00 0.01
C GLU A 123 4.78 16.52 0.78
N VAL A 124 3.58 16.48 0.16
CA VAL A 124 2.33 16.89 0.81
C VAL A 124 2.05 16.09 2.08
N LEU A 125 2.30 14.77 2.08
CA LEU A 125 2.18 13.93 3.28
C LEU A 125 3.14 14.42 4.38
N ARG A 126 4.40 14.72 4.05
CA ARG A 126 5.42 15.20 5.02
C ARG A 126 5.05 16.54 5.65
N GLU A 127 4.32 17.38 4.94
CA GLU A 127 3.85 18.69 5.39
C GLU A 127 2.70 18.58 6.41
N GLN A 128 2.03 17.42 6.55
CA GLN A 128 0.90 17.27 7.46
C GLN A 128 1.37 17.25 8.93
N LYS A 129 0.77 18.08 9.76
CA LYS A 129 1.16 18.27 11.17
C LYS A 129 1.01 17.01 12.02
N GLU A 130 0.10 16.11 11.64
CA GLU A 130 -0.15 14.84 12.30
C GLU A 130 0.90 13.76 11.97
N VAL A 131 1.74 13.97 10.96
CA VAL A 131 2.69 12.99 10.43
C VAL A 131 4.07 13.16 11.05
N ASP A 132 4.68 12.06 11.45
CA ASP A 132 6.12 11.98 11.71
C ASP A 132 6.85 11.82 10.36
N PRO A 133 7.51 12.86 9.85
CA PRO A 133 8.11 12.82 8.51
C PRO A 133 9.31 11.86 8.40
N THR A 134 9.81 11.35 9.52
CA THR A 134 10.90 10.36 9.57
C THR A 134 10.40 8.91 9.50
N LYS A 135 9.07 8.70 9.63
CA LYS A 135 8.43 7.39 9.67
C LYS A 135 7.36 7.28 8.59
N ILE A 136 7.80 7.17 7.35
CA ILE A 136 6.90 7.10 6.20
C ILE A 136 7.10 5.79 5.44
N VAL A 137 5.99 5.17 5.06
CA VAL A 137 5.90 4.07 4.09
C VAL A 137 4.98 4.48 2.94
N ALA A 138 5.03 3.74 1.83
CA ALA A 138 4.11 3.88 0.72
C ALA A 138 3.30 2.61 0.52
N ALA A 139 2.03 2.73 0.13
CA ALA A 139 1.17 1.63 -0.26
C ALA A 139 0.40 2.00 -1.54
N GLY A 140 0.25 1.05 -2.45
CA GLY A 140 -0.49 1.31 -3.68
C GLY A 140 -1.20 0.08 -4.21
N TYR A 141 -2.35 0.29 -4.82
CA TYR A 141 -3.27 -0.76 -5.26
C TYR A 141 -3.45 -0.70 -6.78
N CYS A 142 -3.32 -1.83 -7.49
CA CYS A 142 -3.47 -1.89 -8.94
C CYS A 142 -2.51 -0.91 -9.65
N PHE A 143 -3.02 0.08 -10.35
CA PHE A 143 -2.27 1.23 -10.90
C PHE A 143 -1.34 1.86 -9.85
N GLY A 144 -1.83 2.03 -8.62
CA GLY A 144 -1.06 2.58 -7.52
C GLY A 144 0.08 1.67 -7.05
N GLY A 145 -0.05 0.36 -7.19
CA GLY A 145 1.05 -0.57 -6.92
C GLY A 145 2.24 -0.33 -7.85
N THR A 146 1.97 -0.13 -9.15
CA THR A 146 2.99 0.35 -10.11
C THR A 146 3.56 1.71 -9.66
N GLY A 147 2.69 2.63 -9.19
CA GLY A 147 3.12 3.95 -8.71
C GLY A 147 4.09 3.89 -7.52
N VAL A 148 3.89 2.95 -6.59
CA VAL A 148 4.82 2.72 -5.47
C VAL A 148 6.17 2.19 -5.96
N LEU A 149 6.19 1.28 -6.94
CA LEU A 149 7.43 0.81 -7.54
C LEU A 149 8.17 1.95 -8.28
N GLU A 150 7.42 2.80 -8.97
CA GLU A 150 7.99 3.96 -9.64
C GLU A 150 8.51 5.02 -8.64
N LEU A 151 7.85 5.19 -7.49
CA LEU A 151 8.33 6.01 -6.39
C LEU A 151 9.68 5.50 -5.87
N ALA A 152 9.80 4.18 -5.66
CA ALA A 152 11.04 3.55 -5.22
C ALA A 152 12.15 3.72 -6.27
N ARG A 153 11.87 3.47 -7.56
CA ARG A 153 12.80 3.68 -8.70
C ARG A 153 13.21 5.15 -8.88
N ALA A 154 12.39 6.10 -8.42
CA ALA A 154 12.75 7.52 -8.36
C ALA A 154 13.71 7.86 -7.21
N GLY A 155 14.06 6.90 -6.36
CA GLY A 155 14.96 7.11 -5.22
C GLY A 155 14.30 7.77 -4.02
N ALA A 156 12.98 7.65 -3.87
CA ALA A 156 12.25 8.22 -2.74
C ALA A 156 12.75 7.65 -1.42
N GLU A 157 12.90 8.52 -0.43
CA GLU A 157 13.31 8.14 0.92
C GLU A 157 12.07 7.83 1.78
N VAL A 158 11.55 6.61 1.62
CA VAL A 158 10.52 6.02 2.48
C VAL A 158 11.03 4.68 3.02
N ALA A 159 10.59 4.29 4.21
CA ALA A 159 11.11 3.10 4.87
C ALA A 159 10.74 1.81 4.12
N ALA A 160 9.51 1.73 3.59
CA ALA A 160 9.07 0.62 2.76
C ALA A 160 8.02 1.06 1.74
N GLY A 161 7.88 0.27 0.66
CA GLY A 161 6.85 0.41 -0.35
C GLY A 161 6.13 -0.91 -0.59
N GLY A 162 4.80 -0.95 -0.38
CA GLY A 162 3.94 -2.10 -0.63
C GLY A 162 3.16 -1.94 -1.94
N SER A 163 3.36 -2.86 -2.88
CA SER A 163 2.63 -2.95 -4.14
C SER A 163 1.60 -4.07 -4.07
N PHE A 164 0.32 -3.73 -3.97
CA PHE A 164 -0.80 -4.67 -3.95
C PHE A 164 -1.33 -4.87 -5.37
N HIS A 165 -1.22 -6.08 -5.90
CA HIS A 165 -1.62 -6.46 -7.27
C HIS A 165 -1.25 -5.39 -8.32
N GLY A 166 -0.06 -4.80 -8.19
CA GLY A 166 0.46 -3.81 -9.14
C GLY A 166 1.12 -4.45 -10.36
N GLY A 167 1.16 -3.71 -11.47
CA GLY A 167 2.01 -4.08 -12.60
C GLY A 167 3.49 -3.95 -12.22
N LEU A 168 4.29 -4.97 -12.58
CA LEU A 168 5.69 -5.09 -12.17
C LEU A 168 6.67 -4.61 -13.26
N ASP A 169 6.15 -4.32 -14.44
CA ASP A 169 6.93 -3.90 -15.60
C ASP A 169 7.74 -2.63 -15.32
N SER A 170 8.96 -2.60 -15.86
CA SER A 170 9.82 -1.42 -15.84
C SER A 170 10.32 -1.13 -17.26
N PRO A 171 10.07 0.06 -17.83
CA PRO A 171 10.65 0.43 -19.11
C PRO A 171 12.17 0.66 -19.04
N ASN A 172 12.70 0.91 -17.83
CA ASN A 172 14.13 1.04 -17.58
C ASN A 172 14.53 0.32 -16.28
N PRO A 173 14.86 -0.99 -16.34
CA PRO A 173 15.27 -1.75 -15.16
C PRO A 173 16.55 -1.23 -14.47
N ASP A 174 17.36 -0.41 -15.14
CA ASP A 174 18.54 0.20 -14.52
C ASP A 174 18.19 1.28 -13.47
N ASP A 175 16.95 1.73 -13.42
CA ASP A 175 16.47 2.60 -12.36
C ASP A 175 16.43 1.90 -10.99
N GLY A 176 16.47 0.57 -10.96
CA GLY A 176 16.62 -0.22 -9.73
C GLY A 176 17.81 0.21 -8.87
N LYS A 177 18.89 0.74 -9.46
CA LYS A 177 20.04 1.29 -8.74
C LYS A 177 19.71 2.46 -7.80
N ASN A 178 18.59 3.13 -8.03
CA ASN A 178 18.17 4.28 -7.21
C ASN A 178 17.31 3.85 -6.02
N ILE A 179 16.84 2.60 -5.98
CA ILE A 179 15.94 2.12 -4.94
C ILE A 179 16.68 2.04 -3.61
N LYS A 180 16.20 2.81 -2.64
CA LYS A 180 16.66 2.82 -1.24
C LYS A 180 15.63 2.24 -0.27
N THR A 181 14.42 2.02 -0.77
CA THR A 181 13.22 1.59 -0.07
C THR A 181 13.19 0.07 0.00
N ARG A 182 12.82 -0.53 1.14
CA ARG A 182 12.43 -1.93 1.17
C ARG A 182 11.13 -2.12 0.35
N VAL A 183 11.14 -3.05 -0.59
CA VAL A 183 10.02 -3.27 -1.52
C VAL A 183 9.27 -4.56 -1.16
N VAL A 184 7.95 -4.45 -0.98
CA VAL A 184 7.09 -5.62 -0.76
C VAL A 184 6.04 -5.69 -1.86
N VAL A 185 6.03 -6.81 -2.58
CA VAL A 185 5.06 -7.11 -3.64
C VAL A 185 4.07 -8.15 -3.15
N LEU A 186 2.78 -7.84 -3.25
CA LEU A 186 1.66 -8.65 -2.78
C LEU A 186 0.79 -8.99 -3.99
N GLN A 187 1.01 -10.18 -4.57
CA GLN A 187 0.54 -10.51 -5.92
C GLN A 187 -0.46 -11.67 -5.91
N GLY A 188 -1.50 -11.58 -6.74
CA GLY A 188 -2.38 -12.70 -7.05
C GLY A 188 -1.67 -13.72 -7.95
N ALA A 189 -1.75 -15.01 -7.61
CA ALA A 189 -1.13 -16.07 -8.40
C ALA A 189 -1.75 -16.22 -9.79
N ASP A 190 -3.04 -15.89 -9.88
CA ASP A 190 -3.85 -16.07 -11.09
C ASP A 190 -4.19 -14.72 -11.75
N ASP A 191 -3.41 -13.66 -11.45
CA ASP A 191 -3.57 -12.32 -12.03
C ASP A 191 -3.21 -12.33 -13.53
N PRO A 192 -4.18 -12.18 -14.45
CA PRO A 192 -3.92 -12.24 -15.89
C PRO A 192 -3.21 -11.00 -16.45
N PHE A 193 -3.13 -9.92 -15.66
CA PHE A 193 -2.52 -8.66 -16.10
C PHE A 193 -1.03 -8.56 -15.74
N VAL A 194 -0.50 -9.50 -14.94
CA VAL A 194 0.92 -9.58 -14.62
C VAL A 194 1.49 -10.88 -15.16
N LYS A 195 2.25 -10.78 -16.24
CA LYS A 195 2.82 -11.94 -16.94
C LYS A 195 3.95 -12.57 -16.12
N PRO A 196 4.18 -13.88 -16.24
CA PRO A 196 5.35 -14.54 -15.63
C PRO A 196 6.68 -13.87 -16.02
N SER A 197 6.78 -13.36 -17.26
CA SER A 197 7.96 -12.60 -17.73
C SER A 197 8.18 -11.29 -16.95
N ASP A 198 7.10 -10.60 -16.56
CA ASP A 198 7.20 -9.34 -15.82
C ASP A 198 7.63 -9.61 -14.37
N ILE A 199 7.16 -10.73 -13.78
CA ILE A 199 7.61 -11.20 -12.46
C ILE A 199 9.11 -11.53 -12.50
N ALA A 200 9.56 -12.30 -13.50
CA ALA A 200 10.96 -12.65 -13.65
C ALA A 200 11.84 -11.42 -13.84
N ALA A 201 11.44 -10.49 -14.72
CA ALA A 201 12.16 -9.25 -14.98
C ALA A 201 12.25 -8.36 -13.73
N PHE A 202 11.16 -8.23 -12.96
CA PHE A 202 11.17 -7.53 -11.67
C PHE A 202 12.16 -8.16 -10.69
N GLN A 203 12.12 -9.48 -10.53
CA GLN A 203 13.04 -10.18 -9.62
C GLN A 203 14.50 -10.01 -10.04
N ASP A 204 14.78 -10.00 -11.34
CA ASP A 204 16.13 -9.80 -11.87
C ASP A 204 16.61 -8.36 -11.66
N GLU A 205 15.72 -7.35 -11.80
CA GLU A 205 16.00 -5.96 -11.45
C GLU A 205 16.38 -5.85 -9.97
N MET A 206 15.58 -6.42 -9.07
CA MET A 206 15.82 -6.37 -7.63
C MET A 206 17.16 -7.04 -7.23
N ARG A 207 17.45 -8.22 -7.80
CA ARG A 207 18.72 -8.93 -7.56
C ARG A 207 19.93 -8.16 -8.10
N LYS A 208 19.83 -7.67 -9.33
CA LYS A 208 20.90 -6.93 -10.01
C LYS A 208 21.36 -5.71 -9.19
N HIS A 209 20.42 -5.03 -8.57
CA HIS A 209 20.68 -3.79 -7.83
C HIS A 209 20.72 -3.97 -6.31
N HIS A 210 20.74 -5.23 -5.82
CA HIS A 210 20.82 -5.56 -4.39
C HIS A 210 19.75 -4.88 -3.54
N VAL A 211 18.55 -4.73 -4.08
CA VAL A 211 17.41 -4.15 -3.37
C VAL A 211 16.97 -5.10 -2.25
N ASP A 212 16.57 -4.57 -1.10
CA ASP A 212 15.84 -5.33 -0.08
C ASP A 212 14.37 -5.47 -0.52
N TRP A 213 13.97 -6.70 -0.87
CA TRP A 213 12.63 -6.95 -1.40
C TRP A 213 12.05 -8.29 -0.95
N GLU A 214 10.73 -8.34 -0.94
CA GLU A 214 9.93 -9.53 -0.67
C GLU A 214 8.76 -9.61 -1.65
N MET A 215 8.35 -10.82 -2.04
CA MET A 215 7.14 -11.06 -2.84
C MET A 215 6.33 -12.18 -2.21
N ALA A 216 5.09 -11.86 -1.82
CA ALA A 216 4.10 -12.83 -1.41
C ALA A 216 3.08 -13.04 -2.53
N VAL A 217 2.81 -14.31 -2.84
CA VAL A 217 1.91 -14.71 -3.93
C VAL A 217 0.75 -15.50 -3.35
N TYR A 218 -0.49 -15.10 -3.69
CA TYR A 218 -1.72 -15.64 -3.13
C TYR A 218 -2.44 -16.52 -4.15
N GLY A 219 -2.45 -17.85 -3.91
CA GLY A 219 -3.14 -18.82 -4.78
C GLY A 219 -4.64 -18.57 -4.85
N GLY A 220 -5.24 -18.68 -6.04
CA GLY A 220 -6.66 -18.43 -6.29
C GLY A 220 -7.05 -16.95 -6.28
N ALA A 221 -6.10 -16.02 -6.11
CA ALA A 221 -6.35 -14.59 -6.20
C ALA A 221 -5.98 -14.07 -7.59
N VAL A 222 -6.90 -13.32 -8.18
CA VAL A 222 -6.73 -12.59 -9.45
C VAL A 222 -6.43 -11.11 -9.16
N HIS A 223 -6.41 -10.26 -10.19
CA HIS A 223 -6.23 -8.82 -10.03
C HIS A 223 -7.29 -8.19 -9.12
N SER A 224 -6.97 -7.08 -8.48
CA SER A 224 -7.89 -6.34 -7.58
C SER A 224 -8.41 -7.15 -6.38
N PHE A 225 -7.68 -8.16 -5.91
CA PHE A 225 -8.13 -9.03 -4.82
C PHE A 225 -8.38 -8.30 -3.48
N THR A 226 -7.93 -7.07 -3.33
CA THR A 226 -8.21 -6.22 -2.15
C THR A 226 -9.42 -5.30 -2.31
N ASP A 227 -9.96 -5.18 -3.53
CA ASP A 227 -11.04 -4.24 -3.85
C ASP A 227 -12.41 -4.91 -3.68
N THR A 228 -13.15 -4.51 -2.64
CA THR A 228 -14.46 -5.08 -2.32
C THR A 228 -15.53 -4.80 -3.38
N THR A 229 -15.25 -3.89 -4.31
CA THR A 229 -16.17 -3.52 -5.42
C THR A 229 -15.84 -4.25 -6.72
N ALA A 230 -14.74 -5.02 -6.77
CA ALA A 230 -14.30 -5.74 -7.97
C ALA A 230 -15.18 -6.97 -8.33
N GLY A 231 -16.22 -7.27 -7.53
CA GLY A 231 -17.00 -8.49 -7.67
C GLY A 231 -16.29 -9.70 -7.09
N ASN A 232 -16.84 -10.90 -7.32
CA ASN A 232 -16.38 -12.14 -6.72
C ASN A 232 -16.18 -13.30 -7.71
N ASP A 233 -16.21 -13.03 -9.01
CA ASP A 233 -15.96 -14.03 -10.07
C ASP A 233 -14.52 -13.90 -10.58
N PRO A 234 -13.60 -14.82 -10.20
CA PRO A 234 -12.21 -14.77 -10.64
C PRO A 234 -12.05 -14.98 -12.16
N LYS A 235 -13.04 -15.54 -12.85
CA LYS A 235 -13.01 -15.72 -14.31
C LYS A 235 -13.03 -14.38 -15.04
N ALA A 236 -13.50 -13.32 -14.39
CA ALA A 236 -13.45 -11.96 -14.94
C ALA A 236 -12.02 -11.37 -14.96
N GLY A 237 -11.03 -12.04 -14.36
CA GLY A 237 -9.65 -11.58 -14.24
C GLY A 237 -9.43 -10.52 -13.16
N MET A 238 -10.50 -9.94 -12.62
CA MET A 238 -10.51 -9.03 -11.47
C MET A 238 -11.62 -9.48 -10.52
N ALA A 239 -11.29 -9.72 -9.24
CA ALA A 239 -12.27 -10.10 -8.23
C ALA A 239 -11.72 -9.91 -6.82
N TYR A 240 -12.58 -9.57 -5.88
CA TYR A 240 -12.25 -9.55 -4.46
C TYR A 240 -11.97 -10.97 -3.94
N ASN A 241 -10.89 -11.12 -3.19
CA ASN A 241 -10.57 -12.36 -2.48
C ASN A 241 -10.24 -12.03 -1.03
N ARG A 242 -11.19 -12.31 -0.14
CA ARG A 242 -11.08 -11.97 1.28
C ARG A 242 -9.81 -12.51 1.93
N SER A 243 -9.48 -13.78 1.67
CA SER A 243 -8.29 -14.41 2.28
C SER A 243 -6.99 -13.74 1.81
N ALA A 244 -6.89 -13.43 0.52
CA ALA A 244 -5.72 -12.74 -0.02
C ALA A 244 -5.64 -11.28 0.47
N ASP A 245 -6.79 -10.57 0.57
CA ASP A 245 -6.85 -9.22 1.12
C ASP A 245 -6.39 -9.18 2.58
N GLU A 246 -6.96 -10.02 3.44
CA GLU A 246 -6.62 -10.05 4.87
C GLU A 246 -5.13 -10.39 5.08
N ARG A 247 -4.62 -11.43 4.42
CA ARG A 247 -3.23 -11.88 4.55
C ARG A 247 -2.23 -10.88 3.98
N SER A 248 -2.53 -10.27 2.83
CA SER A 248 -1.64 -9.26 2.24
C SER A 248 -1.57 -7.99 3.09
N PHE A 249 -2.69 -7.59 3.66
CA PHE A 249 -2.73 -6.47 4.59
C PHE A 249 -1.93 -6.76 5.87
N GLU A 250 -2.02 -7.99 6.42
CA GLU A 250 -1.26 -8.42 7.58
C GLU A 250 0.26 -8.38 7.30
N VAL A 251 0.72 -8.94 6.18
CA VAL A 251 2.14 -8.87 5.76
C VAL A 251 2.64 -7.43 5.73
N PHE A 252 1.87 -6.52 5.13
CA PHE A 252 2.29 -5.13 5.04
C PHE A 252 2.26 -4.40 6.40
N THR A 253 1.26 -4.67 7.24
CA THR A 253 1.16 -4.05 8.57
C THR A 253 2.19 -4.59 9.54
N ASP A 254 2.55 -5.87 9.46
CA ASP A 254 3.64 -6.46 10.24
C ASP A 254 4.98 -5.81 9.89
N LEU A 255 5.24 -5.60 8.59
CA LEU A 255 6.41 -4.83 8.17
C LEU A 255 6.44 -3.43 8.79
N ILE A 256 5.32 -2.71 8.83
CA ILE A 256 5.26 -1.38 9.45
C ILE A 256 5.54 -1.45 10.97
N ARG A 257 5.04 -2.49 11.64
CA ARG A 257 5.32 -2.73 13.08
C ARG A 257 6.81 -2.91 13.30
N ASP A 258 7.43 -3.76 12.50
CA ASP A 258 8.86 -4.07 12.62
C ASP A 258 9.73 -2.83 12.36
N LEU A 259 9.43 -2.07 11.31
CA LEU A 259 10.19 -0.87 10.93
C LEU A 259 10.11 0.24 11.98
N PHE A 260 8.97 0.40 12.62
CA PHE A 260 8.76 1.54 13.54
C PHE A 260 8.63 1.12 15.00
N HIS A 261 8.85 -0.17 15.31
CA HIS A 261 8.73 -0.75 16.67
C HIS A 261 7.41 -0.34 17.34
N LYS A 262 6.33 -0.32 16.56
CA LYS A 262 5.03 0.16 17.00
C LYS A 262 4.06 -1.02 17.10
N LYS A 263 3.37 -1.13 18.25
CA LYS A 263 2.14 -1.94 18.34
C LYS A 263 1.04 -1.20 17.55
N ILE A 264 0.69 -1.67 16.40
CA ILE A 264 -0.41 -1.18 15.56
C ILE A 264 -1.52 -2.24 15.46
#